data_b9e0b83973c6c6cdaaef05b6615e6a0a
#
_entry.id   b9e0b83973c6c6cdaaef05b6615e6a0a
#
_cell.length_a   1.000
_cell.length_b   1.000
_cell.length_c   1.000
_cell.angle_alpha   90.00
_cell.angle_beta   90.00
_cell.angle_gamma   90.00
#
_symmetry.space_group_name_H-M   'P 1'
#
loop_
_entity.id
_entity.type
_entity.pdbx_description
1 polymer ?
#
loop_
_entity_poly.entity_id
_entity_poly.type
_entity_poly.pdbx_seq_one_letter_code
_entity_poly.pdbx_strand_id
1 'polypeptide(L)'
;PETSYSWRHQITALAEAGYKVVVPDMRGYATSDAPQKITDYDIFHLTGDIAGLIRHYGGGPATVIGHDWGAMVTWALAQFRPDLLNGITAMSVPYMPPIEISLIDMLKANTGDGFHYILYFQEPGEAEKELDADPINTMRRILWLGSGDIDLTQVDTSQDRTGFLEGNVPDGLPPWLTQGDLDAYAQAFMRSGFTGGLNWYRNLHRNWELTKPWQHAPITVPTLFMTGTKDMVLASSGPVDETHPMLAFQAQYVPDLRLSFIEGAGHWNQQEKPEATNKALLEFLAEVSPTS
;
A
#
# COMPACT_ATOMS: atom_id res chain seq x y z
N PRO A 1 2.28 -4.12 6.13
CA PRO A 1 1.72 -5.46 6.25
C PRO A 1 0.22 -5.40 6.44
N GLU A 2 -0.52 -5.86 5.42
CA GLU A 2 -1.97 -5.93 5.38
C GLU A 2 -2.43 -7.26 4.78
N THR A 3 -3.70 -7.58 4.97
CA THR A 3 -4.36 -8.76 4.39
C THR A 3 -5.71 -8.35 3.83
N SER A 4 -6.45 -9.27 3.24
CA SER A 4 -7.82 -9.03 2.81
C SER A 4 -8.71 -8.46 3.93
N TYR A 5 -8.37 -8.71 5.19
CA TYR A 5 -9.09 -8.19 6.36
C TYR A 5 -9.09 -6.66 6.46
N SER A 6 -8.07 -5.99 5.94
CA SER A 6 -7.98 -4.52 5.89
C SER A 6 -9.14 -3.88 5.12
N TRP A 7 -9.80 -4.64 4.25
CA TRP A 7 -10.89 -4.19 3.39
C TRP A 7 -12.28 -4.57 3.91
N ARG A 8 -12.41 -5.06 5.16
CA ARG A 8 -13.68 -5.55 5.73
C ARG A 8 -14.84 -4.56 5.62
N HIS A 9 -14.57 -3.26 5.73
CA HIS A 9 -15.59 -2.22 5.61
C HIS A 9 -15.96 -1.91 4.15
N GLN A 10 -15.00 -2.04 3.21
CA GLN A 10 -15.21 -1.81 1.79
C GLN A 10 -15.93 -2.99 1.14
N ILE A 11 -15.59 -4.23 1.53
CA ILE A 11 -16.23 -5.45 1.01
C ILE A 11 -17.75 -5.35 1.13
N THR A 12 -18.25 -5.04 2.32
CA THR A 12 -19.70 -4.95 2.57
C THR A 12 -20.33 -3.80 1.79
N ALA A 13 -19.76 -2.59 1.88
CA ALA A 13 -20.32 -1.40 1.24
C ALA A 13 -20.38 -1.52 -0.29
N LEU A 14 -19.33 -2.06 -0.91
CA LEU A 14 -19.28 -2.22 -2.36
C LEU A 14 -20.21 -3.37 -2.83
N ALA A 15 -20.28 -4.46 -2.07
CA ALA A 15 -21.18 -5.56 -2.39
C ALA A 15 -22.67 -5.14 -2.28
N GLU A 16 -23.05 -4.38 -1.25
CA GLU A 16 -24.40 -3.83 -1.09
C GLU A 16 -24.77 -2.84 -2.20
N ALA A 17 -23.77 -2.13 -2.77
CA ALA A 17 -23.96 -1.28 -3.94
C ALA A 17 -24.03 -2.06 -5.27
N GLY A 18 -24.00 -3.40 -5.24
CA GLY A 18 -24.18 -4.27 -6.40
C GLY A 18 -22.90 -4.65 -7.15
N TYR A 19 -21.73 -4.30 -6.62
CA TYR A 19 -20.46 -4.70 -7.23
C TYR A 19 -20.07 -6.12 -6.85
N LYS A 20 -19.47 -6.84 -7.79
CA LYS A 20 -18.75 -8.08 -7.49
C LYS A 20 -17.38 -7.72 -6.92
N VAL A 21 -17.18 -8.00 -5.64
CA VAL A 21 -15.96 -7.65 -4.91
C VAL A 21 -15.05 -8.87 -4.78
N VAL A 22 -13.78 -8.73 -5.14
CA VAL A 22 -12.74 -9.75 -4.99
C VAL A 22 -11.57 -9.12 -4.25
N VAL A 23 -11.26 -9.63 -3.07
CA VAL A 23 -10.18 -9.11 -2.21
C VAL A 23 -9.22 -10.25 -1.89
N PRO A 24 -8.09 -10.37 -2.60
CA PRO A 24 -7.13 -11.42 -2.34
C PRO A 24 -6.24 -11.07 -1.14
N ASP A 25 -5.83 -12.09 -0.39
CA ASP A 25 -4.52 -12.02 0.27
C ASP A 25 -3.47 -12.14 -0.82
N MET A 26 -2.59 -11.17 -0.94
CA MET A 26 -1.57 -11.17 -1.98
C MET A 26 -0.50 -12.23 -1.71
N ARG A 27 0.29 -12.62 -2.74
CA ARG A 27 1.36 -13.61 -2.55
C ARG A 27 2.29 -13.23 -1.40
N GLY A 28 2.58 -14.23 -0.55
CA GLY A 28 3.40 -14.06 0.64
C GLY A 28 2.64 -13.62 1.89
N TYR A 29 1.32 -13.47 1.81
CA TYR A 29 0.48 -13.04 2.93
C TYR A 29 -0.57 -14.07 3.29
N ALA A 30 -0.86 -14.19 4.59
CA ALA A 30 -1.92 -14.99 5.19
C ALA A 30 -1.94 -16.44 4.68
N THR A 31 -2.92 -16.80 3.84
CA THR A 31 -3.11 -18.16 3.32
C THR A 31 -2.71 -18.33 1.86
N SER A 32 -2.30 -17.25 1.20
CA SER A 32 -1.80 -17.32 -0.17
C SER A 32 -0.41 -17.92 -0.28
N ASP A 33 -0.06 -18.41 -1.45
CA ASP A 33 1.24 -18.99 -1.71
C ASP A 33 2.39 -18.02 -1.37
N ALA A 34 3.44 -18.56 -0.74
CA ALA A 34 4.65 -17.83 -0.37
C ALA A 34 5.88 -18.45 -1.06
N PRO A 35 6.17 -18.09 -2.32
CA PRO A 35 7.33 -18.57 -3.04
C PRO A 35 8.64 -18.34 -2.30
N GLN A 36 9.59 -19.27 -2.43
CA GLN A 36 10.87 -19.20 -1.71
C GLN A 36 11.85 -18.18 -2.30
N LYS A 37 11.74 -17.91 -3.61
CA LYS A 37 12.68 -17.00 -4.27
C LYS A 37 12.22 -15.56 -4.12
N ILE A 38 13.11 -14.69 -3.69
CA ILE A 38 12.85 -13.25 -3.59
C ILE A 38 12.35 -12.70 -4.93
N THR A 39 12.95 -13.10 -6.05
CA THR A 39 12.58 -12.64 -7.39
C THR A 39 11.15 -13.00 -7.82
N ASP A 40 10.51 -13.96 -7.17
CA ASP A 40 9.11 -14.31 -7.46
C ASP A 40 8.11 -13.28 -6.88
N TYR A 41 8.62 -12.23 -6.21
CA TYR A 41 7.85 -11.11 -5.66
C TYR A 41 8.10 -9.79 -6.40
N ASP A 42 8.68 -9.83 -7.61
CA ASP A 42 8.85 -8.63 -8.42
C ASP A 42 7.51 -8.12 -8.98
N ILE A 43 7.50 -6.89 -9.48
CA ILE A 43 6.28 -6.20 -9.90
C ILE A 43 5.53 -6.93 -11.02
N PHE A 44 6.22 -7.70 -11.89
CA PHE A 44 5.56 -8.47 -12.94
C PHE A 44 4.80 -9.67 -12.39
N HIS A 45 5.35 -10.32 -11.35
CA HIS A 45 4.64 -11.41 -10.68
C HIS A 45 3.42 -10.88 -9.94
N LEU A 46 3.55 -9.75 -9.22
CA LEU A 46 2.46 -9.14 -8.47
C LEU A 46 1.32 -8.66 -9.39
N THR A 47 1.64 -7.97 -10.46
CA THR A 47 0.65 -7.55 -11.46
C THR A 47 0.06 -8.73 -12.24
N GLY A 48 0.86 -9.76 -12.47
CA GLY A 48 0.44 -11.01 -13.08
C GLY A 48 -0.65 -11.73 -12.28
N ASP A 49 -0.55 -11.74 -10.95
CA ASP A 49 -1.57 -12.31 -10.07
C ASP A 49 -2.91 -11.56 -10.23
N ILE A 50 -2.89 -10.23 -10.18
CA ILE A 50 -4.11 -9.43 -10.35
C ILE A 50 -4.71 -9.62 -11.75
N ALA A 51 -3.88 -9.63 -12.80
CA ALA A 51 -4.35 -9.91 -14.15
C ALA A 51 -4.98 -11.32 -14.27
N GLY A 52 -4.42 -12.30 -13.55
CA GLY A 52 -4.98 -13.65 -13.45
C GLY A 52 -6.35 -13.68 -12.76
N LEU A 53 -6.49 -12.96 -11.65
CA LEU A 53 -7.76 -12.84 -10.92
C LEU A 53 -8.85 -12.16 -11.77
N ILE A 54 -8.53 -11.06 -12.47
CA ILE A 54 -9.46 -10.38 -13.36
C ILE A 54 -10.01 -11.35 -14.41
N ARG A 55 -9.14 -12.12 -15.06
CA ARG A 55 -9.57 -13.13 -16.05
C ARG A 55 -10.40 -14.24 -15.43
N HIS A 56 -10.01 -14.70 -14.24
CA HIS A 56 -10.71 -15.81 -13.57
C HIS A 56 -12.13 -15.43 -13.14
N TYR A 57 -12.30 -14.24 -12.58
CA TYR A 57 -13.56 -13.83 -11.97
C TYR A 57 -14.48 -13.03 -12.89
N GLY A 58 -13.97 -12.31 -13.89
CA GLY A 58 -14.79 -11.38 -14.66
C GLY A 58 -14.78 -11.59 -16.16
N GLY A 59 -13.66 -11.98 -16.72
CA GLY A 59 -13.48 -12.11 -18.17
C GLY A 59 -13.53 -10.78 -18.95
N GLY A 60 -13.80 -9.66 -18.29
CA GLY A 60 -13.79 -8.29 -18.83
C GLY A 60 -12.97 -7.35 -17.96
N PRO A 61 -12.83 -6.07 -18.36
CA PRO A 61 -12.14 -5.09 -17.57
C PRO A 61 -12.76 -4.90 -16.17
N ALA A 62 -11.91 -4.61 -15.18
CA ALA A 62 -12.30 -4.38 -13.79
C ALA A 62 -11.78 -3.03 -13.30
N THR A 63 -12.36 -2.52 -12.21
CA THR A 63 -11.73 -1.45 -11.45
C THR A 63 -10.87 -2.07 -10.36
N VAL A 64 -9.59 -1.68 -10.30
CA VAL A 64 -8.64 -2.19 -9.31
C VAL A 64 -8.37 -1.11 -8.26
N ILE A 65 -8.50 -1.49 -6.99
CA ILE A 65 -8.30 -0.61 -5.85
C ILE A 65 -7.13 -1.18 -5.05
N GLY A 66 -6.08 -0.39 -4.85
CA GLY A 66 -4.89 -0.81 -4.11
C GLY A 66 -4.45 0.21 -3.07
N HIS A 67 -3.96 -0.26 -1.94
CA HIS A 67 -3.44 0.55 -0.85
C HIS A 67 -1.97 0.23 -0.60
N ASP A 68 -1.15 1.22 -0.25
CA ASP A 68 0.28 1.08 0.04
C ASP A 68 1.03 0.34 -1.08
N TRP A 69 1.63 -0.82 -0.83
CA TRP A 69 2.20 -1.67 -1.87
C TRP A 69 1.17 -2.10 -2.92
N GLY A 70 -0.10 -2.29 -2.51
CA GLY A 70 -1.20 -2.53 -3.44
C GLY A 70 -1.42 -1.36 -4.40
N ALA A 71 -1.20 -0.11 -3.97
CA ALA A 71 -1.22 1.04 -4.88
C ALA A 71 -0.08 0.97 -5.90
N MET A 72 1.14 0.59 -5.48
CA MET A 72 2.26 0.39 -6.42
C MET A 72 1.96 -0.69 -7.46
N VAL A 73 1.33 -1.80 -7.05
CA VAL A 73 0.86 -2.85 -7.98
C VAL A 73 -0.21 -2.31 -8.92
N THR A 74 -1.14 -1.51 -8.41
CA THR A 74 -2.22 -0.91 -9.21
C THR A 74 -1.68 0.06 -10.26
N TRP A 75 -0.72 0.91 -9.89
CA TRP A 75 -0.01 1.80 -10.82
C TRP A 75 0.70 1.03 -11.93
N ALA A 76 1.44 -0.01 -11.56
CA ALA A 76 2.16 -0.84 -12.52
C ALA A 76 1.20 -1.60 -13.45
N LEU A 77 0.10 -2.15 -12.91
CA LEU A 77 -0.91 -2.83 -13.72
C LEU A 77 -1.55 -1.88 -14.74
N ALA A 78 -1.82 -0.63 -14.36
CA ALA A 78 -2.37 0.38 -15.25
C ALA A 78 -1.42 0.74 -16.41
N GLN A 79 -0.12 0.65 -16.19
CA GLN A 79 0.86 0.82 -17.27
C GLN A 79 1.03 -0.41 -18.13
N PHE A 80 1.05 -1.60 -17.52
CA PHE A 80 1.36 -2.83 -18.26
C PHE A 80 0.14 -3.40 -18.98
N ARG A 81 -1.05 -3.25 -18.38
CA ARG A 81 -2.28 -3.88 -18.86
C ARG A 81 -3.50 -2.95 -18.71
N PRO A 82 -3.47 -1.75 -19.32
CA PRO A 82 -4.63 -0.86 -19.31
C PRO A 82 -5.87 -1.50 -19.95
N ASP A 83 -5.66 -2.49 -20.83
CA ASP A 83 -6.73 -3.27 -21.47
C ASP A 83 -7.59 -4.09 -20.50
N LEU A 84 -7.11 -4.33 -19.28
CA LEU A 84 -7.84 -5.07 -18.23
C LEU A 84 -8.60 -4.16 -17.27
N LEU A 85 -8.59 -2.83 -17.46
CA LEU A 85 -9.03 -1.88 -16.47
C LEU A 85 -10.10 -0.93 -17.00
N ASN A 86 -11.18 -0.76 -16.22
CA ASN A 86 -12.15 0.33 -16.39
C ASN A 86 -11.65 1.61 -15.70
N GLY A 87 -10.89 1.47 -14.63
CA GLY A 87 -10.28 2.52 -13.84
C GLY A 87 -9.46 1.94 -12.70
N ILE A 88 -8.75 2.80 -12.01
CA ILE A 88 -7.98 2.42 -10.82
C ILE A 88 -8.22 3.39 -9.66
N THR A 89 -8.13 2.86 -8.43
CA THR A 89 -7.93 3.67 -7.24
C THR A 89 -6.63 3.28 -6.57
N ALA A 90 -5.73 4.24 -6.42
CA ALA A 90 -4.50 4.06 -5.65
C ALA A 90 -4.58 4.86 -4.36
N MET A 91 -4.27 4.21 -3.23
CA MET A 91 -4.44 4.81 -1.91
C MET A 91 -3.11 4.94 -1.20
N SER A 92 -2.88 6.09 -0.59
CA SER A 92 -1.73 6.42 0.27
C SER A 92 -0.39 6.60 -0.45
N VAL A 93 -0.08 5.81 -1.47
CA VAL A 93 1.20 5.89 -2.20
C VAL A 93 0.98 6.47 -3.60
N PRO A 94 1.48 7.71 -3.86
CA PRO A 94 1.33 8.34 -5.17
C PRO A 94 2.17 7.64 -6.24
N TYR A 95 1.79 7.83 -7.50
CA TYR A 95 2.58 7.36 -8.62
C TYR A 95 3.93 8.08 -8.70
N MET A 96 4.99 7.29 -8.74
CA MET A 96 6.35 7.78 -8.97
C MET A 96 6.97 6.96 -10.11
N PRO A 97 7.21 7.56 -11.26
CA PRO A 97 7.90 6.87 -12.35
C PRO A 97 9.33 6.53 -11.96
N PRO A 98 9.95 5.51 -12.59
CA PRO A 98 11.38 5.28 -12.46
C PRO A 98 12.17 6.51 -12.88
N ILE A 99 13.03 6.99 -11.99
CA ILE A 99 13.98 8.08 -12.26
C ILE A 99 15.38 7.52 -12.53
N GLU A 100 16.37 8.39 -12.80
CA GLU A 100 17.74 7.99 -13.16
C GLU A 100 18.43 7.10 -12.10
N ILE A 101 18.09 7.28 -10.82
CA ILE A 101 18.65 6.52 -9.70
C ILE A 101 17.55 5.68 -9.04
N SER A 102 17.89 4.48 -8.62
CA SER A 102 16.92 3.65 -7.89
C SER A 102 16.61 4.22 -6.49
N LEU A 103 15.39 3.94 -5.98
CA LEU A 103 15.03 4.34 -4.62
C LEU A 103 16.04 3.80 -3.59
N ILE A 104 16.52 2.58 -3.74
CA ILE A 104 17.50 1.98 -2.83
C ILE A 104 18.82 2.77 -2.84
N ASP A 105 19.33 3.12 -4.01
CA ASP A 105 20.58 3.87 -4.11
C ASP A 105 20.41 5.30 -3.60
N MET A 106 19.27 5.94 -3.86
CA MET A 106 18.94 7.25 -3.32
C MET A 106 18.87 7.24 -1.78
N LEU A 107 18.22 6.22 -1.22
CA LEU A 107 18.11 6.08 0.23
C LEU A 107 19.51 5.85 0.86
N LYS A 108 20.34 4.99 0.29
CA LYS A 108 21.73 4.79 0.76
C LYS A 108 22.52 6.09 0.75
N ALA A 109 22.38 6.88 -0.32
CA ALA A 109 23.11 8.15 -0.43
C ALA A 109 22.64 9.19 0.61
N ASN A 110 21.34 9.21 0.94
CA ASN A 110 20.76 10.20 1.85
C ASN A 110 20.85 9.79 3.32
N THR A 111 20.79 8.48 3.62
CA THR A 111 20.77 7.97 5.01
C THR A 111 22.18 7.79 5.57
N GLY A 112 23.18 7.53 4.71
CA GLY A 112 24.53 7.20 5.18
C GLY A 112 24.52 5.96 6.07
N ASP A 113 25.10 6.06 7.26
CA ASP A 113 25.13 4.99 8.27
C ASP A 113 23.88 4.98 9.18
N GLY A 114 22.91 5.88 8.95
CA GLY A 114 21.70 5.97 9.76
C GLY A 114 20.67 4.90 9.41
N PHE A 115 19.63 4.79 10.23
CA PHE A 115 18.54 3.84 10.04
C PHE A 115 17.51 4.33 9.01
N HIS A 116 17.18 3.48 8.06
CA HIS A 116 16.01 3.61 7.21
C HIS A 116 15.34 2.24 7.02
N TYR A 117 14.06 2.11 7.35
CA TYR A 117 13.37 0.82 7.38
C TYR A 117 13.41 0.07 6.04
N ILE A 118 13.31 0.77 4.89
CA ILE A 118 13.41 0.13 3.57
C ILE A 118 14.80 -0.50 3.38
N LEU A 119 15.88 0.15 3.85
CA LEU A 119 17.24 -0.40 3.78
C LEU A 119 17.40 -1.57 4.74
N TYR A 120 16.85 -1.45 5.96
CA TYR A 120 16.84 -2.53 6.95
C TYR A 120 16.14 -3.79 6.44
N PHE A 121 15.07 -3.64 5.65
CA PHE A 121 14.34 -4.78 5.07
C PHE A 121 15.07 -5.48 3.92
N GLN A 122 16.17 -4.93 3.41
CA GLN A 122 16.88 -5.54 2.28
C GLN A 122 17.63 -6.82 2.66
N GLU A 123 18.18 -6.91 3.88
CA GLU A 123 18.95 -8.08 4.29
C GLU A 123 18.01 -9.20 4.74
N PRO A 124 18.04 -10.38 4.06
CA PRO A 124 17.19 -11.51 4.45
C PRO A 124 17.50 -12.02 5.85
N GLY A 125 16.44 -12.22 6.63
CA GLY A 125 16.53 -12.76 7.99
C GLY A 125 16.72 -11.72 9.09
N GLU A 126 17.16 -10.50 8.78
CA GLU A 126 17.37 -9.49 9.83
C GLU A 126 16.05 -8.92 10.34
N ALA A 127 15.22 -8.40 9.48
CA ALA A 127 13.93 -7.86 9.87
C ALA A 127 12.96 -8.97 10.36
N GLU A 128 13.05 -10.17 9.82
CA GLU A 128 12.25 -11.31 10.26
C GLU A 128 12.50 -11.65 11.74
N LYS A 129 13.74 -11.58 12.22
CA LYS A 129 14.06 -11.84 13.66
C LYS A 129 13.27 -10.93 14.59
N GLU A 130 13.10 -9.69 14.20
CA GLU A 130 12.36 -8.70 14.98
C GLU A 130 10.85 -8.87 14.80
N LEU A 131 10.37 -8.93 13.55
CA LEU A 131 8.96 -8.89 13.23
C LEU A 131 8.23 -10.19 13.58
N ASP A 132 8.87 -11.35 13.41
CA ASP A 132 8.30 -12.66 13.72
C ASP A 132 8.38 -13.02 15.22
N ALA A 133 9.15 -12.28 16.03
CA ALA A 133 9.33 -12.57 17.44
C ALA A 133 8.01 -12.45 18.25
N ASP A 134 7.20 -11.44 17.93
CA ASP A 134 5.90 -11.21 18.55
C ASP A 134 4.94 -10.56 17.54
N PRO A 135 4.26 -11.34 16.68
CA PRO A 135 3.37 -10.81 15.65
C PRO A 135 2.23 -9.93 16.18
N ILE A 136 1.76 -10.16 17.41
CA ILE A 136 0.71 -9.32 18.02
C ILE A 136 1.28 -7.92 18.27
N ASN A 137 2.42 -7.83 18.95
CA ASN A 137 3.05 -6.54 19.23
C ASN A 137 3.53 -5.86 17.94
N THR A 138 4.07 -6.63 16.99
CA THR A 138 4.47 -6.13 15.68
C THR A 138 3.31 -5.46 14.97
N MET A 139 2.17 -6.13 14.84
CA MET A 139 1.01 -5.55 14.17
C MET A 139 0.43 -4.37 14.94
N ARG A 140 0.34 -4.44 16.27
CA ARG A 140 -0.10 -3.32 17.10
C ARG A 140 0.74 -2.06 16.83
N ARG A 141 2.07 -2.20 16.81
CA ARG A 141 2.98 -1.08 16.59
C ARG A 141 2.88 -0.51 15.17
N ILE A 142 2.85 -1.37 14.17
CA ILE A 142 2.73 -0.95 12.77
C ILE A 142 1.41 -0.20 12.53
N LEU A 143 0.30 -0.71 13.07
CA LEU A 143 -1.01 -0.06 12.92
C LEU A 143 -1.05 1.30 13.65
N TRP A 144 -0.38 1.45 14.79
CA TRP A 144 -0.19 2.75 15.43
C TRP A 144 0.67 3.70 14.59
N LEU A 145 1.82 3.25 14.08
CA LEU A 145 2.76 4.11 13.33
C LEU A 145 2.14 4.74 12.09
N GLY A 146 1.20 4.05 11.44
CA GLY A 146 0.47 4.59 10.29
C GLY A 146 -0.81 5.34 10.62
N SER A 147 -1.26 5.34 11.89
CA SER A 147 -2.54 5.97 12.28
C SER A 147 -2.48 7.50 12.28
N GLY A 148 -3.56 8.14 11.82
CA GLY A 148 -3.75 9.58 11.95
C GLY A 148 -3.97 10.07 13.39
N ASP A 149 -4.18 9.14 14.33
CA ASP A 149 -4.33 9.43 15.75
C ASP A 149 -2.99 9.42 16.51
N ILE A 150 -1.86 9.07 15.84
CA ILE A 150 -0.55 9.08 16.46
C ILE A 150 -0.04 10.52 16.66
N ASP A 151 0.53 10.76 17.81
CA ASP A 151 1.31 11.99 18.04
C ASP A 151 2.75 11.76 17.57
N LEU A 152 3.06 12.23 16.37
CA LEU A 152 4.38 12.09 15.76
C LEU A 152 5.51 12.75 16.57
N THR A 153 5.19 13.67 17.47
CA THR A 153 6.21 14.30 18.35
C THR A 153 6.72 13.32 19.42
N GLN A 154 5.98 12.24 19.67
CA GLN A 154 6.32 11.19 20.62
C GLN A 154 6.95 9.97 19.95
N VAL A 155 6.92 9.89 18.63
CA VAL A 155 7.54 8.80 17.88
C VAL A 155 9.03 9.06 17.75
N ASP A 156 9.85 8.09 18.15
CA ASP A 156 11.27 8.16 17.91
C ASP A 156 11.58 8.02 16.42
N THR A 157 12.01 9.11 15.82
CA THR A 157 12.44 9.18 14.42
C THR A 157 13.97 9.27 14.29
N SER A 158 14.70 8.98 15.37
CA SER A 158 16.16 9.06 15.35
C SER A 158 16.75 8.11 14.30
N GLN A 159 17.88 8.50 13.74
CA GLN A 159 18.64 7.66 12.82
C GLN A 159 19.55 6.66 13.54
N ASP A 160 19.61 6.72 14.87
CA ASP A 160 20.43 5.83 15.71
C ASP A 160 19.71 4.51 16.03
N ARG A 161 18.46 4.35 15.57
CA ARG A 161 17.71 3.10 15.76
C ARG A 161 18.40 1.93 15.06
N THR A 162 18.23 0.74 15.63
CA THR A 162 18.76 -0.53 15.09
C THR A 162 17.68 -1.47 14.58
N GLY A 163 16.39 -1.17 14.87
CA GLY A 163 15.25 -1.94 14.48
C GLY A 163 14.05 -1.10 14.01
N PHE A 164 13.15 -1.75 13.30
CA PHE A 164 11.93 -1.12 12.78
C PHE A 164 10.90 -0.84 13.86
N LEU A 165 10.77 -1.73 14.85
CA LEU A 165 9.81 -1.62 15.95
C LEU A 165 10.35 -0.81 17.13
N GLU A 166 11.58 -0.28 17.07
CA GLU A 166 12.11 0.59 18.11
C GLU A 166 11.33 1.91 18.18
N GLY A 167 11.40 2.55 19.35
CA GLY A 167 10.70 3.80 19.62
C GLY A 167 9.39 3.60 20.38
N ASN A 168 8.74 4.69 20.70
CA ASN A 168 7.52 4.68 21.49
C ASN A 168 6.28 4.73 20.58
N VAL A 169 5.33 3.87 20.88
CA VAL A 169 3.94 3.99 20.40
C VAL A 169 3.04 4.01 21.62
N PRO A 170 1.85 4.64 21.56
CA PRO A 170 0.93 4.66 22.67
C PRO A 170 0.55 3.26 23.16
N ASP A 171 0.25 3.14 24.46
CA ASP A 171 -0.33 1.92 25.01
C ASP A 171 -1.71 1.65 24.44
N GLY A 172 -2.11 0.38 24.38
CA GLY A 172 -3.40 -0.03 23.85
C GLY A 172 -3.46 0.00 22.30
N LEU A 173 -4.63 0.29 21.77
CA LEU A 173 -4.93 0.29 20.33
C LEU A 173 -5.37 1.68 19.88
N PRO A 174 -5.15 2.03 18.59
CA PRO A 174 -5.77 3.22 18.04
C PRO A 174 -7.31 3.14 18.08
N PRO A 175 -8.01 4.25 18.20
CA PRO A 175 -9.47 4.28 18.44
C PRO A 175 -10.32 3.52 17.41
N TRP A 176 -9.83 3.38 16.20
CA TRP A 176 -10.49 2.71 15.07
C TRP A 176 -10.25 1.19 15.02
N LEU A 177 -9.35 0.67 15.87
CA LEU A 177 -8.95 -0.74 15.88
C LEU A 177 -9.46 -1.44 17.15
N THR A 178 -10.14 -2.57 17.00
CA THR A 178 -10.55 -3.42 18.12
C THR A 178 -9.52 -4.49 18.43
N GLN A 179 -9.60 -5.12 19.60
CA GLN A 179 -8.76 -6.28 19.92
C GLN A 179 -9.00 -7.43 18.93
N GLY A 180 -10.24 -7.65 18.52
CA GLY A 180 -10.57 -8.66 17.51
C GLY A 180 -9.91 -8.40 16.16
N ASP A 181 -9.79 -7.13 15.75
CA ASP A 181 -9.08 -6.76 14.53
C ASP A 181 -7.57 -7.06 14.66
N LEU A 182 -6.95 -6.68 15.78
CA LEU A 182 -5.55 -6.98 16.04
C LEU A 182 -5.29 -8.49 16.04
N ASP A 183 -6.17 -9.27 16.67
CA ASP A 183 -6.05 -10.73 16.74
C ASP A 183 -6.15 -11.35 15.34
N ALA A 184 -7.03 -10.82 14.46
CA ALA A 184 -7.15 -11.28 13.07
C ALA A 184 -5.86 -11.05 12.28
N TYR A 185 -5.24 -9.86 12.39
CA TYR A 185 -3.95 -9.58 11.78
C TYR A 185 -2.85 -10.48 12.34
N ALA A 186 -2.74 -10.56 13.66
CA ALA A 186 -1.71 -11.38 14.31
C ALA A 186 -1.79 -12.84 13.88
N GLN A 187 -3.00 -13.42 13.83
CA GLN A 187 -3.19 -14.81 13.36
C GLN A 187 -2.76 -15.01 11.91
N ALA A 188 -3.01 -14.04 11.03
CA ALA A 188 -2.58 -14.10 9.65
C ALA A 188 -1.04 -14.15 9.57
N PHE A 189 -0.34 -13.25 10.29
CA PHE A 189 1.12 -13.18 10.28
C PHE A 189 1.79 -14.29 11.10
N MET A 190 1.17 -14.81 12.15
CA MET A 190 1.62 -16.05 12.81
C MET A 190 1.65 -17.23 11.84
N ARG A 191 0.79 -17.24 10.83
CA ARG A 191 0.71 -18.29 9.83
C ARG A 191 1.70 -18.09 8.69
N SER A 192 1.78 -16.88 8.12
CA SER A 192 2.62 -16.58 6.94
C SER A 192 4.03 -16.13 7.29
N GLY A 193 4.27 -15.64 8.49
CA GLY A 193 5.45 -14.82 8.81
C GLY A 193 5.44 -13.49 8.04
N PHE A 194 6.51 -12.73 8.20
CA PHE A 194 6.68 -11.43 7.52
C PHE A 194 7.58 -11.53 6.28
N THR A 195 8.29 -12.63 6.06
CA THR A 195 9.24 -12.81 4.94
C THR A 195 8.61 -12.50 3.58
N GLY A 196 7.38 -12.97 3.34
CA GLY A 196 6.68 -12.73 2.09
C GLY A 196 6.52 -11.24 1.80
N GLY A 197 6.05 -10.48 2.78
CA GLY A 197 5.91 -9.02 2.67
C GLY A 197 7.24 -8.29 2.51
N LEU A 198 8.28 -8.73 3.24
CA LEU A 198 9.64 -8.18 3.13
C LEU A 198 10.24 -8.40 1.74
N ASN A 199 9.91 -9.50 1.08
CA ASN A 199 10.39 -9.78 -0.27
C ASN A 199 9.88 -8.79 -1.32
N TRP A 200 8.75 -8.11 -1.09
CA TRP A 200 8.30 -7.03 -1.95
C TRP A 200 9.30 -5.85 -1.91
N TYR A 201 9.77 -5.47 -0.73
CA TYR A 201 10.78 -4.41 -0.55
C TYR A 201 12.14 -4.82 -1.15
N ARG A 202 12.52 -6.09 -1.05
CA ARG A 202 13.77 -6.65 -1.62
C ARG A 202 13.81 -6.61 -3.14
N ASN A 203 12.65 -6.45 -3.79
CA ASN A 203 12.55 -6.28 -5.23
C ASN A 203 12.56 -4.81 -5.70
N LEU A 204 12.64 -3.81 -4.82
CA LEU A 204 12.58 -2.40 -5.22
C LEU A 204 13.62 -2.02 -6.27
N HIS A 205 14.88 -2.42 -6.10
CA HIS A 205 15.93 -2.14 -7.09
C HIS A 205 15.68 -2.91 -8.39
N ARG A 206 15.32 -4.20 -8.30
CA ARG A 206 14.95 -5.02 -9.46
C ARG A 206 13.75 -4.45 -10.20
N ASN A 207 12.71 -4.02 -9.50
CA ASN A 207 11.55 -3.40 -10.10
C ASN A 207 11.91 -2.13 -10.87
N TRP A 208 12.79 -1.29 -10.32
CA TRP A 208 13.29 -0.11 -11.01
C TRP A 208 13.98 -0.47 -12.32
N GLU A 209 14.83 -1.51 -12.36
CA GLU A 209 15.47 -1.97 -13.59
C GLU A 209 14.45 -2.49 -14.61
N LEU A 210 13.51 -3.32 -14.16
CA LEU A 210 12.50 -3.96 -15.00
C LEU A 210 11.51 -2.95 -15.60
N THR A 211 11.21 -1.86 -14.89
CA THR A 211 10.18 -0.88 -15.30
C THR A 211 10.71 0.32 -16.08
N LYS A 212 12.03 0.42 -16.29
CA LYS A 212 12.64 1.48 -17.13
C LYS A 212 11.94 1.71 -18.48
N PRO A 213 11.48 0.68 -19.22
CA PRO A 213 10.79 0.90 -20.49
C PRO A 213 9.49 1.72 -20.36
N TRP A 214 8.88 1.78 -19.17
CA TRP A 214 7.63 2.52 -18.90
C TRP A 214 7.84 3.86 -18.19
N GLN A 215 9.07 4.29 -17.92
CA GLN A 215 9.33 5.50 -17.12
C GLN A 215 8.66 6.78 -17.67
N HIS A 216 8.37 6.85 -18.96
CA HIS A 216 7.68 7.97 -19.58
C HIS A 216 6.26 7.63 -20.06
N ALA A 217 5.80 6.41 -19.81
CA ALA A 217 4.48 6.00 -20.22
C ALA A 217 3.41 6.62 -19.31
N PRO A 218 2.41 7.33 -19.86
CA PRO A 218 1.30 7.86 -19.08
C PRO A 218 0.39 6.73 -18.60
N ILE A 219 -0.30 6.97 -17.51
CA ILE A 219 -1.40 6.14 -17.04
C ILE A 219 -2.68 6.70 -17.67
N THR A 220 -3.23 5.98 -18.63
CA THR A 220 -4.33 6.44 -19.49
C THR A 220 -5.72 6.03 -19.03
N VAL A 221 -5.80 5.20 -17.99
CA VAL A 221 -7.09 4.78 -17.42
C VAL A 221 -7.60 5.82 -16.42
N PRO A 222 -8.93 6.01 -16.27
CA PRO A 222 -9.49 6.85 -15.24
C PRO A 222 -8.93 6.48 -13.86
N THR A 223 -8.51 7.47 -13.10
CA THR A 223 -7.75 7.25 -11.87
C THR A 223 -8.30 8.09 -10.72
N LEU A 224 -8.54 7.45 -9.59
CA LEU A 224 -8.71 8.10 -8.29
C LEU A 224 -7.46 7.88 -7.45
N PHE A 225 -6.80 8.95 -7.04
CA PHE A 225 -5.81 8.90 -5.96
C PHE A 225 -6.46 9.37 -4.66
N MET A 226 -6.32 8.56 -3.60
CA MET A 226 -6.92 8.83 -2.30
C MET A 226 -5.86 8.73 -1.20
N THR A 227 -5.88 9.65 -0.24
CA THR A 227 -4.96 9.62 0.91
C THR A 227 -5.58 10.28 2.14
N GLY A 228 -5.14 9.88 3.32
CA GLY A 228 -5.48 10.58 4.56
C GLY A 228 -4.72 11.90 4.68
N THR A 229 -5.37 12.95 5.25
CA THR A 229 -4.71 14.25 5.43
C THR A 229 -3.55 14.22 6.44
N LYS A 230 -3.44 13.13 7.20
CA LYS A 230 -2.34 12.87 8.14
C LYS A 230 -1.46 11.68 7.72
N ASP A 231 -1.59 11.19 6.48
CA ASP A 231 -0.80 10.07 6.00
C ASP A 231 0.70 10.43 5.96
N MET A 232 1.49 9.69 6.73
CA MET A 232 2.92 9.94 6.90
C MET A 232 3.72 9.85 5.58
N VAL A 233 3.24 9.13 4.58
CA VAL A 233 3.88 9.01 3.26
C VAL A 233 3.99 10.38 2.59
N LEU A 234 2.95 11.19 2.67
CA LEU A 234 2.94 12.55 2.13
C LEU A 234 3.28 13.60 3.19
N ALA A 235 2.72 13.50 4.39
CA ALA A 235 2.86 14.51 5.44
C ALA A 235 4.32 14.79 5.85
N SER A 236 5.24 13.86 5.58
CA SER A 236 6.67 14.05 5.82
C SER A 236 7.32 15.13 4.91
N SER A 237 6.68 15.48 3.80
CA SER A 237 7.20 16.43 2.81
C SER A 237 6.32 17.67 2.60
N GLY A 238 5.27 17.86 3.40
CA GLY A 238 4.42 19.05 3.35
C GLY A 238 2.96 18.80 3.74
N PRO A 239 2.11 19.83 3.67
CA PRO A 239 0.67 19.67 3.84
C PRO A 239 0.11 18.68 2.82
N VAL A 240 -0.82 17.82 3.26
CA VAL A 240 -1.45 16.83 2.39
C VAL A 240 -2.74 17.42 1.81
N ASP A 241 -2.57 18.12 0.71
CA ASP A 241 -3.65 18.74 -0.06
C ASP A 241 -3.30 18.76 -1.57
N GLU A 242 -4.14 19.37 -2.37
CA GLU A 242 -3.98 19.45 -3.83
C GLU A 242 -2.70 20.16 -4.30
N THR A 243 -2.06 20.94 -3.42
CA THR A 243 -0.82 21.67 -3.72
C THR A 243 0.45 20.86 -3.44
N HIS A 244 0.29 19.64 -2.91
CA HIS A 244 1.44 18.81 -2.52
C HIS A 244 2.35 18.50 -3.74
N PRO A 245 3.68 18.74 -3.66
CA PRO A 245 4.59 18.60 -4.79
C PRO A 245 4.58 17.22 -5.46
N MET A 246 4.47 16.14 -4.68
CA MET A 246 4.40 14.79 -5.23
C MET A 246 3.12 14.55 -6.03
N LEU A 247 1.99 15.15 -5.64
CA LEU A 247 0.73 15.04 -6.37
C LEU A 247 0.76 15.87 -7.65
N ALA A 248 1.35 17.06 -7.60
CA ALA A 248 1.60 17.87 -8.79
C ALA A 248 2.54 17.16 -9.79
N PHE A 249 3.52 16.41 -9.30
CA PHE A 249 4.38 15.58 -10.14
C PHE A 249 3.62 14.39 -10.73
N GLN A 250 2.85 13.65 -9.94
CA GLN A 250 1.99 12.55 -10.38
C GLN A 250 1.04 12.98 -11.51
N ALA A 251 0.43 14.16 -11.41
CA ALA A 251 -0.52 14.68 -12.39
C ALA A 251 0.07 14.83 -13.79
N GLN A 252 1.40 14.93 -13.92
CA GLN A 252 2.07 14.98 -15.23
C GLN A 252 1.99 13.65 -16.00
N TYR A 253 1.81 12.54 -15.29
CA TYR A 253 1.77 11.19 -15.85
C TYR A 253 0.37 10.58 -15.86
N VAL A 254 -0.59 11.20 -15.17
CA VAL A 254 -1.95 10.67 -15.00
C VAL A 254 -2.95 11.74 -15.49
N PRO A 255 -3.25 11.80 -16.80
CA PRO A 255 -4.10 12.86 -17.37
C PRO A 255 -5.54 12.90 -16.85
N ASP A 256 -6.12 11.74 -16.51
CA ASP A 256 -7.48 11.63 -15.92
C ASP A 256 -7.40 11.27 -14.44
N LEU A 257 -6.79 12.20 -13.66
CA LEU A 257 -6.57 12.05 -12.22
C LEU A 257 -7.63 12.81 -11.42
N ARG A 258 -8.27 12.11 -10.50
CA ARG A 258 -9.09 12.68 -9.44
C ARG A 258 -8.36 12.52 -8.11
N LEU A 259 -8.44 13.52 -7.25
CA LEU A 259 -7.86 13.51 -5.91
C LEU A 259 -8.97 13.44 -4.85
N SER A 260 -8.77 12.64 -3.82
CA SER A 260 -9.65 12.59 -2.64
C SER A 260 -8.81 12.58 -1.37
N PHE A 261 -9.09 13.52 -0.48
CA PHE A 261 -8.41 13.66 0.80
C PHE A 261 -9.37 13.24 1.92
N ILE A 262 -8.97 12.23 2.69
CA ILE A 262 -9.78 11.70 3.80
C ILE A 262 -9.36 12.43 5.08
N GLU A 263 -10.19 13.35 5.50
CA GLU A 263 -9.90 14.26 6.61
C GLU A 263 -9.65 13.52 7.93
N GLY A 264 -8.52 13.82 8.55
CA GLY A 264 -8.10 13.26 9.84
C GLY A 264 -7.65 11.82 9.81
N ALA A 265 -7.67 11.14 8.65
CA ALA A 265 -7.10 9.81 8.50
C ALA A 265 -5.59 9.87 8.33
N GLY A 266 -4.92 8.84 8.81
CA GLY A 266 -3.51 8.54 8.50
C GLY A 266 -3.39 7.62 7.29
N HIS A 267 -2.43 6.70 7.39
CA HIS A 267 -2.12 5.76 6.33
C HIS A 267 -3.22 4.71 6.09
N TRP A 268 -3.90 4.28 7.15
CA TRP A 268 -4.92 3.22 7.10
C TRP A 268 -6.32 3.79 6.79
N ASN A 269 -6.42 4.72 5.85
CA ASN A 269 -7.63 5.54 5.63
C ASN A 269 -8.90 4.70 5.40
N GLN A 270 -8.83 3.52 4.76
CA GLN A 270 -9.94 2.59 4.55
C GLN A 270 -10.46 1.96 5.85
N GLN A 271 -9.64 1.94 6.89
CA GLN A 271 -9.97 1.41 8.22
C GLN A 271 -10.27 2.53 9.23
N GLU A 272 -9.53 3.64 9.16
CA GLU A 272 -9.68 4.78 10.08
C GLU A 272 -10.96 5.59 9.83
N LYS A 273 -11.33 5.76 8.57
CA LYS A 273 -12.48 6.56 8.11
C LYS A 273 -13.27 5.81 7.03
N PRO A 274 -13.85 4.63 7.35
CA PRO A 274 -14.47 3.76 6.34
C PRO A 274 -15.62 4.43 5.59
N GLU A 275 -16.46 5.25 6.25
CA GLU A 275 -17.61 5.88 5.59
C GLU A 275 -17.15 6.90 4.54
N ALA A 276 -16.15 7.75 4.85
CA ALA A 276 -15.62 8.73 3.91
C ALA A 276 -14.92 8.05 2.74
N THR A 277 -14.13 7.01 3.03
CA THR A 277 -13.44 6.19 2.02
C THR A 277 -14.44 5.49 1.11
N ASN A 278 -15.46 4.83 1.66
CA ASN A 278 -16.49 4.14 0.89
C ASN A 278 -17.28 5.10 0.00
N LYS A 279 -17.61 6.29 0.50
CA LYS A 279 -18.29 7.32 -0.29
C LYS A 279 -17.48 7.70 -1.52
N ALA A 280 -16.20 8.03 -1.36
CA ALA A 280 -15.34 8.42 -2.47
C ALA A 280 -15.13 7.26 -3.48
N LEU A 281 -15.00 6.03 -2.99
CA LEU A 281 -14.91 4.84 -3.85
C LEU A 281 -16.19 4.63 -4.67
N LEU A 282 -17.35 4.71 -4.04
CA LEU A 282 -18.65 4.52 -4.71
C LEU A 282 -18.93 5.60 -5.76
N GLU A 283 -18.60 6.86 -5.46
CA GLU A 283 -18.71 7.96 -6.42
C GLU A 283 -17.84 7.70 -7.67
N PHE A 284 -16.59 7.31 -7.48
CA PHE A 284 -15.71 6.98 -8.59
C PHE A 284 -16.17 5.74 -9.38
N LEU A 285 -16.55 4.68 -8.67
CA LEU A 285 -17.03 3.44 -9.30
C LEU A 285 -18.30 3.65 -10.14
N ALA A 286 -19.21 4.53 -9.69
CA ALA A 286 -20.41 4.85 -10.45
C ALA A 286 -20.10 5.50 -11.82
N GLU A 287 -18.97 6.19 -11.95
CA GLU A 287 -18.52 6.78 -13.20
C GLU A 287 -17.84 5.78 -14.14
N VAL A 288 -16.95 4.92 -13.58
CA VAL A 288 -16.06 4.07 -14.41
C VAL A 288 -16.55 2.63 -14.57
N SER A 289 -17.42 2.18 -13.68
CA SER A 289 -17.97 0.81 -13.66
C SER A 289 -19.43 0.83 -13.14
N PRO A 290 -20.34 1.51 -13.83
CA PRO A 290 -21.73 1.59 -13.36
C PRO A 290 -22.36 0.19 -13.24
N THR A 291 -23.06 -0.05 -12.13
CA THR A 291 -23.87 -1.25 -11.96
C THR A 291 -25.14 -1.13 -12.81
N SER A 292 -25.49 -2.20 -13.53
CA SER A 292 -26.67 -2.26 -14.41
C SER A 292 -27.98 -2.32 -13.63
#